data_5abfcc9aa33822ba40a3889fa2ebae4f
#
_entry.id   5abfcc9aa33822ba40a3889fa2ebae4f
#
_cell.length_a   1.000
_cell.length_b   1.000
_cell.length_c   1.000
_cell.angle_alpha   90.00
_cell.angle_beta   90.00
_cell.angle_gamma   90.00
#
_symmetry.space_group_name_H-M   'P 1'
#
loop_
_entity.id
_entity.type
_entity.pdbx_description
1 polymer ?
#
loop_
_entity_poly.entity_id
_entity_poly.type
_entity_poly.pdbx_seq_one_letter_code
_entity_poly.pdbx_strand_id
1 'polypeptide(L)'
;MIVSLIFVLSCIFDWLLLSALPRLHLSFSSSLSLPLAASFAARLLILTALVGALLLIRLRRRSRSGQVQSRATVFLFLVANLGLGLVQVYAYVVEPLLVETTEIALAFDDLDPAAPPVRVIQIADLHVERYGYRESDVIERVKALQPDIIVLTGDYLNLSHLNDPMAVEDFRRFVAQLHAPYGIYAVRGTVEPTPESMAHLVQGTGLVWLEQETLTIDVRGQPVTLAGVACSHEQALDVARLAETLDGVPASAFTILLYHSPDLIREAAGHQVDLYLAGHTHGGQICLPFYGPVVTSSRYGRRYASGLFQEGGTTLFVSRGLGFEGLGAPRARFLCRPEIVSLELAGTGQ
;
A
#
# COMPACT_ATOMS: atom_id res chain seq x y z
N MET A 1 40.01 13.23 -8.83
CA MET A 1 39.75 12.37 -10.00
C MET A 1 38.95 11.11 -9.63
N ILE A 2 39.42 10.19 -8.77
CA ILE A 2 38.69 8.93 -8.45
C ILE A 2 37.31 9.22 -7.80
N VAL A 3 37.19 10.10 -6.82
CA VAL A 3 35.93 10.47 -6.18
C VAL A 3 34.92 11.05 -7.19
N SER A 4 35.40 11.92 -8.08
CA SER A 4 34.55 12.48 -9.14
C SER A 4 34.06 11.38 -10.13
N LEU A 5 34.94 10.42 -10.46
CA LEU A 5 34.57 9.29 -11.30
C LEU A 5 33.52 8.40 -10.63
N ILE A 6 33.69 8.06 -9.34
CA ILE A 6 32.70 7.28 -8.58
C ILE A 6 31.35 8.01 -8.57
N PHE A 7 31.35 9.32 -8.30
CA PHE A 7 30.13 10.13 -8.27
C PHE A 7 29.40 10.09 -9.62
N VAL A 8 30.11 10.34 -10.72
CA VAL A 8 29.53 10.33 -12.08
C VAL A 8 28.98 8.96 -12.43
N LEU A 9 29.75 7.88 -12.18
CA LEU A 9 29.30 6.52 -12.47
C LEU A 9 28.06 6.15 -11.63
N SER A 10 27.98 6.62 -10.40
CA SER A 10 26.81 6.39 -9.55
C SER A 10 25.57 7.15 -10.07
N CYS A 11 25.73 8.37 -10.57
CA CYS A 11 24.61 9.10 -11.19
C CYS A 11 24.16 8.46 -12.51
N ILE A 12 25.08 7.92 -13.30
CA ILE A 12 24.77 7.15 -14.51
C ILE A 12 23.98 5.88 -14.13
N PHE A 13 24.40 5.18 -13.08
CA PHE A 13 23.68 4.02 -12.56
C PHE A 13 22.24 4.37 -12.18
N ASP A 14 22.01 5.47 -11.44
CA ASP A 14 20.66 5.91 -11.06
C ASP A 14 19.80 6.17 -12.30
N TRP A 15 20.37 6.87 -13.28
CA TRP A 15 19.65 7.15 -14.53
C TRP A 15 19.29 5.85 -15.28
N LEU A 16 20.23 4.91 -15.39
CA LEU A 16 20.00 3.63 -16.05
C LEU A 16 18.94 2.81 -15.30
N LEU A 17 19.06 2.69 -13.97
CA LEU A 17 18.10 1.97 -13.13
C LEU A 17 16.69 2.54 -13.33
N LEU A 18 16.49 3.82 -13.07
CA LEU A 18 15.18 4.45 -13.14
C LEU A 18 14.57 4.45 -14.54
N SER A 19 15.42 4.54 -15.60
CA SER A 19 14.98 4.43 -16.98
C SER A 19 14.61 3.00 -17.40
N ALA A 20 15.11 1.99 -16.68
CA ALA A 20 14.80 0.59 -16.97
C ALA A 20 13.48 0.14 -16.33
N LEU A 21 13.03 0.76 -15.23
CA LEU A 21 11.84 0.33 -14.48
C LEU A 21 10.58 0.17 -15.34
N PRO A 22 10.24 1.12 -16.24
CA PRO A 22 9.07 0.94 -17.12
C PRO A 22 9.19 -0.27 -18.05
N ARG A 23 10.42 -0.57 -18.52
CA ARG A 23 10.67 -1.73 -19.41
C ARG A 23 10.57 -3.06 -18.68
N LEU A 24 10.77 -3.04 -17.37
CA LEU A 24 10.63 -4.19 -16.49
C LEU A 24 9.22 -4.34 -15.93
N HIS A 25 8.28 -3.49 -16.32
CA HIS A 25 6.91 -3.44 -15.78
C HIS A 25 6.87 -3.25 -14.25
N LEU A 26 7.85 -2.57 -13.68
CA LEU A 26 7.95 -2.34 -12.24
C LEU A 26 7.46 -0.97 -11.81
N SER A 27 7.59 0.04 -12.67
CA SER A 27 7.06 1.39 -12.45
C SER A 27 6.98 2.17 -13.74
N PHE A 28 5.88 2.87 -13.95
CA PHE A 28 5.61 3.69 -15.14
C PHE A 28 5.51 5.18 -14.78
N SER A 29 6.44 5.68 -13.97
CA SER A 29 6.46 7.11 -13.65
C SER A 29 6.45 7.94 -14.93
N SER A 30 5.47 8.84 -15.05
CA SER A 30 5.37 9.78 -16.15
C SER A 30 6.54 10.78 -16.19
N SER A 31 7.30 10.90 -15.10
CA SER A 31 8.45 11.78 -14.97
C SER A 31 9.56 11.11 -14.17
N LEU A 32 10.75 11.03 -14.79
CA LEU A 32 11.99 10.61 -14.12
C LEU A 32 12.67 11.74 -13.35
N SER A 33 12.20 12.98 -13.50
CA SER A 33 12.89 14.15 -12.96
C SER A 33 12.97 14.14 -11.43
N LEU A 34 11.88 13.84 -10.76
CA LEU A 34 11.83 13.85 -9.29
C LEU A 34 12.65 12.71 -8.66
N PRO A 35 12.50 11.43 -9.07
CA PRO A 35 13.35 10.34 -8.56
C PRO A 35 14.83 10.57 -8.84
N LEU A 36 15.19 11.06 -10.03
CA LEU A 36 16.58 11.39 -10.37
C LEU A 36 17.13 12.55 -9.51
N ALA A 37 16.34 13.59 -9.29
CA ALA A 37 16.73 14.70 -8.41
C ALA A 37 16.94 14.25 -6.97
N ALA A 38 16.06 13.37 -6.44
CA ALA A 38 16.19 12.79 -5.11
C ALA A 38 17.46 11.93 -4.98
N SER A 39 17.72 11.06 -5.96
CA SER A 39 18.94 10.23 -6.02
C SER A 39 20.20 11.09 -6.08
N PHE A 40 20.20 12.10 -6.94
CA PHE A 40 21.32 13.05 -7.07
C PHE A 40 21.56 13.80 -5.76
N ALA A 41 20.51 14.32 -5.12
CA ALA A 41 20.60 15.00 -3.83
C ALA A 41 21.19 14.09 -2.73
N ALA A 42 20.75 12.83 -2.65
CA ALA A 42 21.29 11.86 -1.71
C ALA A 42 22.79 11.60 -1.95
N ARG A 43 23.22 11.44 -3.20
CA ARG A 43 24.65 11.28 -3.53
C ARG A 43 25.46 12.53 -3.25
N LEU A 44 24.88 13.70 -3.48
CA LEU A 44 25.52 14.98 -3.15
C LEU A 44 25.68 15.13 -1.62
N LEU A 45 24.71 14.71 -0.82
CA LEU A 45 24.81 14.69 0.64
C LEU A 45 25.93 13.75 1.11
N ILE A 46 26.08 12.56 0.51
CA ILE A 46 27.19 11.64 0.81
C ILE A 46 28.53 12.32 0.48
N LEU A 47 28.63 12.99 -0.66
CA LEU A 47 29.84 13.71 -1.08
C LEU A 47 30.18 14.87 -0.11
N THR A 48 29.21 15.70 0.25
CA THR A 48 29.40 16.85 1.14
C THR A 48 29.74 16.41 2.55
N ALA A 49 29.10 15.38 3.08
CA ALA A 49 29.43 14.80 4.38
C ALA A 49 30.88 14.28 4.42
N LEU A 50 31.30 13.62 3.36
CA LEU A 50 32.67 13.14 3.21
C LEU A 50 33.69 14.27 3.17
N VAL A 51 33.44 15.29 2.34
CA VAL A 51 34.34 16.48 2.22
C VAL A 51 34.38 17.20 3.55
N GLY A 52 33.25 17.39 4.24
CA GLY A 52 33.19 18.00 5.57
C GLY A 52 34.00 17.21 6.61
N ALA A 53 33.83 15.89 6.63
CA ALA A 53 34.60 15.02 7.52
C ALA A 53 36.12 15.14 7.28
N LEU A 54 36.54 15.17 6.00
CA LEU A 54 37.95 15.35 5.64
C LEU A 54 38.51 16.70 6.07
N LEU A 55 37.75 17.77 5.89
CA LEU A 55 38.14 19.11 6.33
C LEU A 55 38.28 19.16 7.85
N LEU A 56 37.34 18.61 8.60
CA LEU A 56 37.40 18.54 10.07
C LEU A 56 38.60 17.72 10.56
N ILE A 57 38.90 16.60 9.91
CA ILE A 57 40.07 15.78 10.24
C ILE A 57 41.38 16.56 9.95
N ARG A 58 41.45 17.27 8.80
CA ARG A 58 42.61 18.11 8.47
C ARG A 58 42.81 19.24 9.46
N LEU A 59 41.75 19.90 9.90
CA LEU A 59 41.81 20.97 10.89
C LEU A 59 42.26 20.48 12.28
N ARG A 60 41.84 19.28 12.67
CA ARG A 60 42.17 18.66 13.97
C ARG A 60 43.55 18.02 14.01
N ARG A 61 44.11 17.59 12.86
CA ARG A 61 45.39 16.88 12.79
C ARG A 61 46.43 17.70 12.01
N ARG A 62 47.39 18.31 12.73
CA ARG A 62 48.64 18.84 12.15
C ARG A 62 49.60 17.73 11.66
N SER A 63 49.19 16.50 11.41
CA SER A 63 50.04 15.31 11.27
C SER A 63 50.25 14.84 9.82
N ARG A 64 51.46 14.26 9.60
CA ARG A 64 52.11 13.85 8.34
C ARG A 64 51.52 12.61 7.61
N SER A 65 50.35 12.10 7.93
CA SER A 65 49.81 10.82 7.34
C SER A 65 48.79 11.01 6.21
N GLY A 66 48.99 11.97 5.30
CA GLY A 66 48.02 12.36 4.28
C GLY A 66 47.64 11.26 3.27
N GLN A 67 48.51 10.29 2.98
CA GLN A 67 48.23 9.27 1.94
C GLN A 67 47.33 8.13 2.38
N VAL A 68 47.47 7.62 3.59
CA VAL A 68 46.62 6.52 4.12
C VAL A 68 45.18 7.01 4.32
N GLN A 69 45.04 8.24 4.75
CA GLN A 69 43.77 8.90 4.98
C GLN A 69 42.97 9.13 3.68
N SER A 70 43.68 9.43 2.57
CA SER A 70 43.08 9.58 1.24
C SER A 70 42.48 8.27 0.71
N ARG A 71 43.14 7.12 0.92
CA ARG A 71 42.65 5.81 0.48
C ARG A 71 41.41 5.35 1.26
N ALA A 72 41.42 5.47 2.59
CA ALA A 72 40.29 5.16 3.44
C ALA A 72 39.06 5.99 3.09
N THR A 73 39.25 7.25 2.79
CA THR A 73 38.20 8.17 2.36
C THR A 73 37.57 7.78 1.04
N VAL A 74 38.37 7.47 0.05
CA VAL A 74 37.86 6.99 -1.25
C VAL A 74 37.11 5.68 -1.08
N PHE A 75 37.62 4.78 -0.27
CA PHE A 75 36.95 3.50 0.05
C PHE A 75 35.58 3.72 0.72
N LEU A 76 35.50 4.56 1.75
CA LEU A 76 34.24 4.89 2.41
C LEU A 76 33.23 5.54 1.46
N PHE A 77 33.68 6.42 0.58
CA PHE A 77 32.83 7.04 -0.44
C PHE A 77 32.30 6.01 -1.42
N LEU A 78 33.11 5.10 -1.87
CA LEU A 78 32.71 3.98 -2.74
C LEU A 78 31.68 3.11 -2.05
N VAL A 79 31.94 2.68 -0.82
CA VAL A 79 31.03 1.83 -0.03
C VAL A 79 29.67 2.51 0.19
N ALA A 80 29.68 3.81 0.54
CA ALA A 80 28.43 4.56 0.75
C ALA A 80 27.59 4.67 -0.56
N ASN A 81 28.25 4.92 -1.70
CA ASN A 81 27.56 5.01 -2.99
C ASN A 81 27.06 3.63 -3.47
N LEU A 82 27.82 2.56 -3.26
CA LEU A 82 27.38 1.18 -3.53
C LEU A 82 26.21 0.82 -2.63
N GLY A 83 26.29 1.14 -1.32
CA GLY A 83 25.20 0.90 -0.37
C GLY A 83 23.91 1.59 -0.78
N LEU A 84 23.98 2.87 -1.18
CA LEU A 84 22.81 3.59 -1.71
C LEU A 84 22.27 2.93 -2.98
N GLY A 85 23.14 2.52 -3.90
CA GLY A 85 22.72 1.81 -5.13
C GLY A 85 22.02 0.49 -4.83
N LEU A 86 22.51 -0.29 -3.86
CA LEU A 86 21.86 -1.54 -3.43
C LEU A 86 20.50 -1.28 -2.78
N VAL A 87 20.39 -0.24 -1.93
CA VAL A 87 19.10 0.18 -1.35
C VAL A 87 18.11 0.58 -2.44
N GLN A 88 18.54 1.30 -3.46
CA GLN A 88 17.69 1.66 -4.60
C GLN A 88 17.23 0.44 -5.38
N VAL A 89 18.11 -0.49 -5.73
CA VAL A 89 17.72 -1.74 -6.41
C VAL A 89 16.72 -2.51 -5.56
N TYR A 90 16.97 -2.65 -4.26
CA TYR A 90 16.06 -3.32 -3.35
C TYR A 90 14.69 -2.64 -3.33
N ALA A 91 14.65 -1.32 -3.14
CA ALA A 91 13.42 -0.56 -3.01
C ALA A 91 12.59 -0.46 -4.30
N TYR A 92 13.23 -0.34 -5.45
CA TYR A 92 12.55 -0.18 -6.74
C TYR A 92 12.26 -1.50 -7.47
N VAL A 93 13.06 -2.53 -7.23
CA VAL A 93 13.02 -3.77 -8.03
C VAL A 93 12.62 -4.98 -7.20
N VAL A 94 13.18 -5.12 -5.99
CA VAL A 94 13.03 -6.35 -5.21
C VAL A 94 11.80 -6.29 -4.32
N GLU A 95 11.73 -5.32 -3.42
CA GLU A 95 10.67 -5.27 -2.42
C GLU A 95 9.25 -5.12 -3.00
N PRO A 96 9.02 -4.37 -4.09
CA PRO A 96 7.69 -4.31 -4.73
C PRO A 96 7.14 -5.65 -5.23
N LEU A 97 8.00 -6.64 -5.42
CA LEU A 97 7.62 -7.99 -5.86
C LEU A 97 7.51 -8.99 -4.71
N LEU A 98 7.90 -8.62 -3.50
CA LEU A 98 7.84 -9.47 -2.31
C LEU A 98 6.48 -9.34 -1.61
N VAL A 99 5.42 -9.80 -2.26
CA VAL A 99 4.08 -9.77 -1.69
C VAL A 99 4.04 -10.65 -0.43
N GLU A 100 3.54 -10.10 0.66
CA GLU A 100 3.30 -10.79 1.92
C GLU A 100 1.83 -11.23 2.01
N THR A 101 1.56 -12.38 2.64
CA THR A 101 0.22 -12.78 3.05
C THR A 101 0.14 -12.60 4.56
N THR A 102 -0.70 -11.66 5.00
CA THR A 102 -0.96 -11.40 6.42
C THR A 102 -2.21 -12.17 6.82
N GLU A 103 -2.08 -13.19 7.66
CA GLU A 103 -3.20 -14.00 8.14
C GLU A 103 -3.56 -13.61 9.57
N ILE A 104 -4.85 -13.35 9.83
CA ILE A 104 -5.36 -12.87 11.12
C ILE A 104 -6.65 -13.60 11.44
N ALA A 105 -6.73 -14.19 12.64
CA ALA A 105 -7.96 -14.73 13.20
C ALA A 105 -8.57 -13.70 14.15
N LEU A 106 -9.85 -13.39 13.96
CA LEU A 106 -10.63 -12.46 14.78
C LEU A 106 -11.90 -13.15 15.27
N ALA A 107 -12.31 -12.83 16.50
CA ALA A 107 -13.55 -13.34 17.08
C ALA A 107 -14.49 -12.18 17.44
N PHE A 108 -15.78 -12.33 17.13
CA PHE A 108 -16.82 -11.32 17.30
C PHE A 108 -18.04 -11.91 17.97
N ASP A 109 -18.68 -11.14 18.86
CA ASP A 109 -19.86 -11.58 19.61
C ASP A 109 -21.10 -11.74 18.73
N ASP A 110 -21.17 -10.98 17.62
CA ASP A 110 -22.29 -10.98 16.68
C ASP A 110 -22.20 -12.09 15.61
N LEU A 111 -21.19 -12.97 15.71
CA LEU A 111 -21.08 -14.19 14.89
C LEU A 111 -21.42 -15.44 15.74
N ASP A 112 -22.00 -16.45 15.09
CA ASP A 112 -22.31 -17.73 15.73
C ASP A 112 -21.04 -18.57 15.96
N PRO A 113 -20.65 -18.85 17.21
CA PRO A 113 -19.47 -19.67 17.50
C PRO A 113 -19.59 -21.14 17.06
N ALA A 114 -20.80 -21.62 16.79
CA ALA A 114 -21.02 -22.98 16.28
C ALA A 114 -20.87 -23.09 14.75
N ALA A 115 -20.91 -21.96 14.05
CA ALA A 115 -20.74 -21.94 12.59
C ALA A 115 -19.27 -21.94 12.18
N PRO A 116 -18.94 -22.47 10.98
CA PRO A 116 -17.57 -22.39 10.45
C PRO A 116 -17.10 -20.95 10.28
N PRO A 117 -15.84 -20.64 10.58
CA PRO A 117 -15.28 -19.30 10.35
C PRO A 117 -15.47 -18.81 8.92
N VAL A 118 -15.70 -17.51 8.75
CA VAL A 118 -15.79 -16.84 7.45
C VAL A 118 -14.41 -16.32 7.04
N ARG A 119 -13.92 -16.74 5.87
CA ARG A 119 -12.63 -16.25 5.35
C ARG A 119 -12.82 -15.12 4.37
N VAL A 120 -12.36 -13.93 4.76
CA VAL A 120 -12.39 -12.72 3.95
C VAL A 120 -10.98 -12.38 3.50
N ILE A 121 -10.77 -12.23 2.19
CA ILE A 121 -9.51 -11.71 1.65
C ILE A 121 -9.68 -10.23 1.33
N GLN A 122 -8.84 -9.38 1.93
CA GLN A 122 -8.75 -7.97 1.57
C GLN A 122 -7.60 -7.74 0.60
N ILE A 123 -7.90 -7.04 -0.49
CA ILE A 123 -6.95 -6.53 -1.48
C ILE A 123 -7.14 -5.01 -1.52
N ALA A 124 -6.08 -4.26 -1.22
CA ALA A 124 -6.11 -2.80 -1.20
C ALA A 124 -5.06 -2.21 -2.14
N ASP A 125 -5.32 -0.99 -2.60
CA ASP A 125 -4.32 -0.15 -3.28
C ASP A 125 -3.57 -0.93 -4.37
N LEU A 126 -4.31 -1.48 -5.33
CA LEU A 126 -3.74 -2.26 -6.44
C LEU A 126 -2.81 -1.42 -7.31
N HIS A 127 -3.23 -0.18 -7.61
CA HIS A 127 -2.53 0.75 -8.50
C HIS A 127 -1.99 0.06 -9.75
N VAL A 128 -2.86 -0.66 -10.46
CA VAL A 128 -2.49 -1.38 -11.67
C VAL A 128 -2.00 -0.39 -12.72
N GLU A 129 -0.81 -0.66 -13.25
CA GLU A 129 -0.24 0.00 -14.41
C GLU A 129 -0.19 -0.98 -15.59
N ARG A 130 0.25 -2.21 -15.28
CA ARG A 130 0.29 -3.35 -16.20
C ARG A 130 0.15 -4.65 -15.41
N TYR A 131 -0.48 -5.64 -16.02
CA TYR A 131 -0.52 -6.98 -15.48
C TYR A 131 0.86 -7.65 -15.61
N GLY A 132 1.43 -8.08 -14.50
CA GLY A 132 2.76 -8.64 -14.44
C GLY A 132 2.91 -9.80 -13.46
N TYR A 133 4.15 -10.01 -13.01
CA TYR A 133 4.49 -11.05 -12.05
C TYR A 133 3.75 -10.87 -10.71
N ARG A 134 3.68 -9.64 -10.19
CA ARG A 134 3.02 -9.32 -8.93
C ARG A 134 1.55 -9.71 -8.97
N GLU A 135 0.83 -9.33 -10.01
CA GLU A 135 -0.59 -9.63 -10.17
C GLU A 135 -0.81 -11.15 -10.27
N SER A 136 0.05 -11.85 -11.00
CA SER A 136 0.00 -13.32 -11.10
C SER A 136 0.27 -14.01 -9.76
N ASP A 137 1.28 -13.57 -8.99
CA ASP A 137 1.60 -14.10 -7.66
C ASP A 137 0.45 -13.89 -6.68
N VAL A 138 -0.19 -12.72 -6.72
CA VAL A 138 -1.37 -12.41 -5.89
C VAL A 138 -2.53 -13.35 -6.21
N ILE A 139 -2.83 -13.60 -7.49
CA ILE A 139 -3.88 -14.52 -7.90
C ILE A 139 -3.63 -15.93 -7.35
N GLU A 140 -2.41 -16.44 -7.48
CA GLU A 140 -2.09 -17.79 -6.99
C GLU A 140 -2.20 -17.88 -5.45
N ARG A 141 -1.79 -16.84 -4.72
CA ARG A 141 -1.95 -16.77 -3.27
C ARG A 141 -3.43 -16.73 -2.86
N VAL A 142 -4.23 -15.89 -3.50
CA VAL A 142 -5.68 -15.80 -3.23
C VAL A 142 -6.36 -17.14 -3.47
N LYS A 143 -6.04 -17.84 -4.59
CA LYS A 143 -6.57 -19.19 -4.87
C LYS A 143 -6.19 -20.19 -3.78
N ALA A 144 -4.94 -20.17 -3.31
CA ALA A 144 -4.45 -21.09 -2.27
C ALA A 144 -5.15 -20.86 -0.91
N LEU A 145 -5.56 -19.62 -0.62
CA LEU A 145 -6.25 -19.24 0.61
C LEU A 145 -7.74 -19.64 0.63
N GLN A 146 -8.33 -19.97 -0.51
CA GLN A 146 -9.74 -20.41 -0.63
C GLN A 146 -10.71 -19.46 0.10
N PRO A 147 -10.80 -18.18 -0.29
CA PRO A 147 -11.68 -17.21 0.36
C PRO A 147 -13.15 -17.54 0.22
N ASP A 148 -13.94 -17.19 1.22
CA ASP A 148 -15.40 -17.13 1.12
C ASP A 148 -15.86 -15.85 0.42
N ILE A 149 -15.22 -14.73 0.80
CA ILE A 149 -15.48 -13.39 0.28
C ILE A 149 -14.14 -12.75 -0.09
N ILE A 150 -14.12 -12.00 -1.18
CA ILE A 150 -13.00 -11.08 -1.50
C ILE A 150 -13.53 -9.66 -1.43
N VAL A 151 -12.78 -8.77 -0.78
CA VAL A 151 -13.08 -7.34 -0.72
C VAL A 151 -11.92 -6.53 -1.27
N LEU A 152 -12.23 -5.55 -2.13
CA LEU A 152 -11.28 -4.62 -2.70
C LEU A 152 -11.55 -3.23 -2.12
N THR A 153 -10.57 -2.65 -1.43
CA THR A 153 -10.77 -1.41 -0.67
C THR A 153 -10.19 -0.16 -1.36
N GLY A 154 -10.38 -0.06 -2.69
CA GLY A 154 -10.10 1.16 -3.47
C GLY A 154 -8.70 1.25 -4.09
N ASP A 155 -8.51 2.30 -4.86
CA ASP A 155 -7.27 2.66 -5.59
C ASP A 155 -6.79 1.54 -6.53
N TYR A 156 -7.60 1.26 -7.57
CA TYR A 156 -7.40 0.13 -8.49
C TYR A 156 -6.38 0.39 -9.57
N LEU A 157 -6.42 1.58 -10.17
CA LEU A 157 -5.45 2.01 -11.18
C LEU A 157 -4.45 2.99 -10.57
N ASN A 158 -3.26 3.02 -11.13
CA ASN A 158 -2.33 4.08 -10.79
C ASN A 158 -2.83 5.42 -11.34
N LEU A 159 -2.72 6.50 -10.56
CA LEU A 159 -3.21 7.82 -10.93
C LEU A 159 -2.70 8.32 -12.30
N SER A 160 -1.49 7.91 -12.69
CA SER A 160 -0.92 8.25 -14.00
C SER A 160 -1.48 7.42 -15.16
N HIS A 161 -2.32 6.40 -14.89
CA HIS A 161 -2.86 5.44 -15.87
C HIS A 161 -4.39 5.36 -15.85
N LEU A 162 -5.07 6.34 -15.25
CA LEU A 162 -6.54 6.36 -15.16
C LEU A 162 -7.25 6.31 -16.54
N ASN A 163 -6.64 6.94 -17.53
CA ASN A 163 -7.16 6.99 -18.90
C ASN A 163 -6.42 6.04 -19.85
N ASP A 164 -5.64 5.10 -19.33
CA ASP A 164 -4.94 4.11 -20.15
C ASP A 164 -5.82 2.87 -20.35
N PRO A 165 -6.31 2.61 -21.57
CA PRO A 165 -7.16 1.45 -21.85
C PRO A 165 -6.48 0.11 -21.52
N MET A 166 -5.16 0.04 -21.62
CA MET A 166 -4.41 -1.18 -21.28
C MET A 166 -4.42 -1.44 -19.77
N ALA A 167 -4.28 -0.38 -18.95
CA ALA A 167 -4.36 -0.52 -17.49
C ALA A 167 -5.77 -0.95 -17.04
N VAL A 168 -6.81 -0.41 -17.66
CA VAL A 168 -8.21 -0.82 -17.42
C VAL A 168 -8.40 -2.29 -17.78
N GLU A 169 -7.92 -2.74 -18.94
CA GLU A 169 -8.03 -4.13 -19.35
C GLU A 169 -7.21 -5.08 -18.47
N ASP A 170 -6.02 -4.66 -18.06
CA ASP A 170 -5.16 -5.42 -17.15
C ASP A 170 -5.80 -5.55 -15.75
N PHE A 171 -6.47 -4.52 -15.26
CA PHE A 171 -7.29 -4.61 -14.03
C PHE A 171 -8.44 -5.62 -14.20
N ARG A 172 -9.21 -5.52 -15.29
CA ARG A 172 -10.30 -6.46 -15.57
C ARG A 172 -9.80 -7.89 -15.66
N ARG A 173 -8.68 -8.11 -16.35
CA ARG A 173 -7.99 -9.40 -16.43
C ARG A 173 -7.60 -9.94 -15.07
N PHE A 174 -7.16 -9.07 -14.15
CA PHE A 174 -6.83 -9.44 -12.77
C PHE A 174 -8.09 -9.88 -12.02
N VAL A 175 -9.13 -9.06 -12.03
CA VAL A 175 -10.40 -9.37 -11.33
C VAL A 175 -11.06 -10.63 -11.87
N ALA A 176 -11.05 -10.86 -13.18
CA ALA A 176 -11.64 -12.04 -13.81
C ALA A 176 -11.00 -13.38 -13.36
N GLN A 177 -9.81 -13.34 -12.76
CA GLN A 177 -9.14 -14.53 -12.23
C GLN A 177 -9.36 -14.74 -10.72
N LEU A 178 -9.95 -13.76 -10.04
CA LEU A 178 -10.37 -13.89 -8.64
C LEU A 178 -11.64 -14.73 -8.56
N HIS A 179 -11.76 -15.55 -7.53
CA HIS A 179 -12.94 -16.34 -7.27
C HIS A 179 -13.20 -16.45 -5.78
N ALA A 180 -14.43 -16.16 -5.37
CA ALA A 180 -14.94 -16.38 -4.03
C ALA A 180 -16.41 -16.83 -4.10
N PRO A 181 -16.83 -17.92 -3.43
CA PRO A 181 -18.18 -18.48 -3.53
C PRO A 181 -19.29 -17.48 -3.18
N TYR A 182 -19.01 -16.57 -2.24
CA TYR A 182 -19.96 -15.56 -1.77
C TYR A 182 -19.72 -14.18 -2.34
N GLY A 183 -18.90 -14.06 -3.38
CA GLY A 183 -18.75 -12.85 -4.17
C GLY A 183 -17.48 -12.07 -3.97
N ILE A 184 -17.31 -11.08 -4.84
CA ILE A 184 -16.20 -10.12 -4.85
C ILE A 184 -16.81 -8.73 -4.75
N TYR A 185 -16.45 -8.00 -3.71
CA TYR A 185 -17.02 -6.69 -3.39
C TYR A 185 -15.97 -5.62 -3.41
N ALA A 186 -16.35 -4.40 -3.76
CA ALA A 186 -15.41 -3.28 -3.87
C ALA A 186 -16.02 -1.98 -3.40
N VAL A 187 -15.17 -1.07 -2.96
CA VAL A 187 -15.51 0.34 -2.72
C VAL A 187 -14.60 1.24 -3.51
N ARG A 188 -15.08 2.43 -3.84
CA ARG A 188 -14.29 3.43 -4.54
C ARG A 188 -13.24 4.05 -3.63
N GLY A 189 -11.99 4.10 -4.13
CA GLY A 189 -10.88 4.80 -3.47
C GLY A 189 -10.78 6.26 -3.87
N THR A 190 -9.62 6.82 -3.66
CA THR A 190 -9.32 8.23 -3.98
C THR A 190 -8.92 8.45 -5.43
N VAL A 191 -8.48 7.39 -6.08
CA VAL A 191 -8.01 7.40 -7.48
C VAL A 191 -9.17 7.29 -8.47
N GLU A 192 -10.29 6.67 -8.07
CA GLU A 192 -11.53 6.60 -8.87
C GLU A 192 -12.42 7.81 -8.57
N PRO A 193 -12.30 8.93 -9.32
CA PRO A 193 -12.87 10.21 -8.88
C PRO A 193 -14.39 10.27 -8.96
N THR A 194 -15.02 9.48 -9.81
CA THR A 194 -16.49 9.52 -10.03
C THR A 194 -17.10 8.13 -10.11
N PRO A 195 -18.42 8.01 -9.83
CA PRO A 195 -19.16 6.77 -10.05
C PRO A 195 -19.05 6.23 -11.49
N GLU A 196 -19.02 7.12 -12.50
CA GLU A 196 -18.92 6.72 -13.90
C GLU A 196 -17.56 6.09 -14.22
N SER A 197 -16.47 6.62 -13.61
CA SER A 197 -15.13 6.03 -13.76
C SER A 197 -15.07 4.63 -13.15
N MET A 198 -15.70 4.44 -11.99
CA MET A 198 -15.78 3.13 -11.34
C MET A 198 -16.66 2.16 -12.15
N ALA A 199 -17.85 2.58 -12.60
CA ALA A 199 -18.72 1.77 -13.43
C ALA A 199 -18.03 1.30 -14.72
N HIS A 200 -17.27 2.21 -15.37
CA HIS A 200 -16.45 1.85 -16.53
C HIS A 200 -15.38 0.82 -16.15
N LEU A 201 -14.67 1.00 -15.06
CA LEU A 201 -13.58 0.12 -14.64
C LEU A 201 -14.06 -1.31 -14.36
N VAL A 202 -15.18 -1.48 -13.66
CA VAL A 202 -15.70 -2.79 -13.23
C VAL A 202 -16.59 -3.47 -14.27
N GLN A 203 -16.86 -2.84 -15.40
CA GLN A 203 -17.73 -3.36 -16.43
C GLN A 203 -17.29 -4.76 -16.90
N GLY A 204 -18.19 -5.75 -16.78
CA GLY A 204 -17.95 -7.12 -17.22
C GLY A 204 -17.10 -7.98 -16.28
N THR A 205 -16.69 -7.47 -15.12
CA THR A 205 -15.85 -8.23 -14.17
C THR A 205 -16.63 -9.15 -13.23
N GLY A 206 -17.94 -8.94 -13.07
CA GLY A 206 -18.75 -9.65 -12.06
C GLY A 206 -18.51 -9.16 -10.62
N LEU A 207 -17.67 -8.15 -10.42
CA LEU A 207 -17.44 -7.52 -9.13
C LEU A 207 -18.65 -6.66 -8.75
N VAL A 208 -19.09 -6.76 -7.49
CA VAL A 208 -20.16 -5.93 -6.93
C VAL A 208 -19.54 -4.71 -6.28
N TRP A 209 -19.84 -3.54 -6.81
CA TRP A 209 -19.36 -2.30 -6.30
C TRP A 209 -20.40 -1.64 -5.38
N LEU A 210 -19.98 -1.33 -4.15
CA LEU A 210 -20.81 -0.67 -3.14
C LEU A 210 -20.39 0.82 -3.06
N GLU A 211 -21.34 1.72 -3.28
CA GLU A 211 -21.04 3.16 -3.27
C GLU A 211 -21.41 3.82 -1.94
N GLN A 212 -22.64 3.68 -1.49
CA GLN A 212 -23.17 4.15 -0.21
C GLN A 212 -24.35 3.24 0.14
N GLU A 213 -24.05 1.99 0.33
CA GLU A 213 -25.09 0.98 0.53
C GLU A 213 -24.59 -0.16 1.41
N THR A 214 -25.52 -0.90 1.96
CA THR A 214 -25.26 -2.13 2.71
C THR A 214 -25.78 -3.33 1.95
N LEU A 215 -25.07 -4.45 2.08
CA LEU A 215 -25.47 -5.73 1.53
C LEU A 215 -25.22 -6.82 2.57
N THR A 216 -26.25 -7.56 2.95
CA THR A 216 -26.10 -8.72 3.83
C THR A 216 -25.97 -10.00 3.00
N ILE A 217 -24.95 -10.78 3.28
CA ILE A 217 -24.59 -12.02 2.61
C ILE A 217 -24.72 -13.14 3.64
N ASP A 218 -25.45 -14.20 3.31
CA ASP A 218 -25.46 -15.41 4.14
C ASP A 218 -24.29 -16.31 3.76
N VAL A 219 -23.30 -16.39 4.63
CA VAL A 219 -22.13 -17.25 4.45
C VAL A 219 -22.30 -18.50 5.32
N ARG A 220 -22.81 -19.55 4.75
CA ARG A 220 -23.04 -20.84 5.45
C ARG A 220 -23.92 -20.70 6.71
N GLY A 221 -24.97 -19.89 6.65
CA GLY A 221 -25.85 -19.59 7.78
C GLY A 221 -25.36 -18.45 8.69
N GLN A 222 -24.24 -17.84 8.38
CA GLN A 222 -23.72 -16.63 9.05
C GLN A 222 -24.08 -15.38 8.23
N PRO A 223 -24.95 -14.50 8.71
CA PRO A 223 -25.23 -13.24 8.04
C PRO A 223 -24.06 -12.27 8.27
N VAL A 224 -23.42 -11.87 7.19
CA VAL A 224 -22.33 -10.86 7.16
C VAL A 224 -22.83 -9.64 6.42
N THR A 225 -22.90 -8.50 7.07
CA THR A 225 -23.28 -7.23 6.43
C THR A 225 -22.04 -6.47 5.98
N LEU A 226 -21.95 -6.21 4.67
CA LEU A 226 -20.95 -5.32 4.11
C LEU A 226 -21.55 -3.92 4.00
N ALA A 227 -20.92 -2.92 4.57
CA ALA A 227 -21.27 -1.51 4.39
C ALA A 227 -20.18 -0.84 3.55
N GLY A 228 -20.51 -0.38 2.34
CA GLY A 228 -19.58 0.27 1.43
C GLY A 228 -19.75 1.79 1.42
N VAL A 229 -18.67 2.53 1.62
CA VAL A 229 -18.66 3.99 1.58
C VAL A 229 -17.56 4.46 0.61
N ALA A 230 -17.93 5.30 -0.35
CA ALA A 230 -16.96 5.88 -1.28
C ALA A 230 -16.11 6.97 -0.62
N CYS A 231 -14.81 6.94 -0.87
CA CYS A 231 -13.88 7.96 -0.38
C CYS A 231 -13.85 9.17 -1.30
N SER A 232 -14.12 10.38 -0.74
CA SER A 232 -14.21 11.62 -1.52
C SER A 232 -13.09 12.62 -1.27
N HIS A 233 -12.22 12.39 -0.31
CA HIS A 233 -11.28 13.37 0.27
C HIS A 233 -11.93 14.49 1.08
N GLU A 234 -13.27 14.55 1.16
CA GLU A 234 -13.99 15.53 1.96
C GLU A 234 -14.54 14.88 3.23
N GLN A 235 -13.83 15.02 4.34
CA GLN A 235 -14.16 14.37 5.61
C GLN A 235 -15.62 14.53 6.02
N ALA A 236 -16.16 15.76 5.94
CA ALA A 236 -17.53 16.01 6.35
C ALA A 236 -18.56 15.27 5.48
N LEU A 237 -18.28 15.17 4.18
CA LEU A 237 -19.11 14.44 3.23
C LEU A 237 -19.05 12.93 3.51
N ASP A 238 -17.85 12.40 3.74
CA ASP A 238 -17.67 10.96 3.96
C ASP A 238 -18.25 10.53 5.33
N VAL A 239 -18.19 11.38 6.35
CA VAL A 239 -18.92 11.18 7.63
C VAL A 239 -20.43 11.12 7.43
N ALA A 240 -20.98 12.03 6.65
CA ALA A 240 -22.42 12.04 6.35
C ALA A 240 -22.85 10.79 5.58
N ARG A 241 -22.05 10.36 4.59
CA ARG A 241 -22.26 9.13 3.82
C ARG A 241 -22.21 7.89 4.69
N LEU A 242 -21.24 7.82 5.62
CA LEU A 242 -21.15 6.71 6.57
C LEU A 242 -22.42 6.60 7.42
N ALA A 243 -22.88 7.74 7.99
CA ALA A 243 -24.09 7.78 8.80
C ALA A 243 -25.33 7.34 8.00
N GLU A 244 -25.47 7.82 6.77
CA GLU A 244 -26.57 7.44 5.86
C GLU A 244 -26.50 5.95 5.48
N THR A 245 -25.30 5.43 5.18
CA THR A 245 -25.09 4.03 4.81
C THR A 245 -25.44 3.08 5.95
N LEU A 246 -25.17 3.45 7.19
CA LEU A 246 -25.43 2.63 8.38
C LEU A 246 -26.81 2.86 8.99
N ASP A 247 -27.59 3.82 8.46
CA ASP A 247 -28.95 4.05 8.93
C ASP A 247 -29.84 2.81 8.74
N GLY A 248 -30.46 2.36 9.80
CA GLY A 248 -31.31 1.17 9.81
C GLY A 248 -30.58 -0.18 9.85
N VAL A 249 -29.23 -0.21 9.90
CA VAL A 249 -28.49 -1.45 10.17
C VAL A 249 -28.70 -1.84 11.65
N PRO A 250 -29.19 -3.06 11.94
CA PRO A 250 -29.39 -3.49 13.34
C PRO A 250 -28.04 -3.54 14.08
N ALA A 251 -28.03 -3.07 15.33
CA ALA A 251 -26.82 -3.09 16.17
C ALA A 251 -26.28 -4.52 16.47
N SER A 252 -27.11 -5.54 16.27
CA SER A 252 -26.73 -6.96 16.40
C SER A 252 -26.31 -7.60 15.07
N ALA A 253 -26.20 -6.83 13.98
CA ALA A 253 -25.76 -7.36 12.70
C ALA A 253 -24.24 -7.25 12.63
N PHE A 254 -23.53 -8.36 12.48
CA PHE A 254 -22.11 -8.34 12.24
C PHE A 254 -21.81 -7.52 10.97
N THR A 255 -21.16 -6.38 11.14
CA THR A 255 -20.98 -5.38 10.07
C THR A 255 -19.52 -5.13 9.77
N ILE A 256 -19.14 -5.34 8.50
CA ILE A 256 -17.84 -5.00 7.95
C ILE A 256 -17.97 -3.70 7.16
N LEU A 257 -17.32 -2.64 7.62
CA LEU A 257 -17.19 -1.39 6.86
C LEU A 257 -16.04 -1.52 5.85
N LEU A 258 -16.36 -1.30 4.59
CA LEU A 258 -15.41 -1.12 3.50
C LEU A 258 -15.30 0.38 3.21
N TYR A 259 -14.21 0.99 3.59
CA TYR A 259 -13.89 2.38 3.23
C TYR A 259 -12.40 2.51 3.04
N HIS A 260 -12.00 3.20 1.99
CA HIS A 260 -10.62 3.19 1.51
C HIS A 260 -9.59 3.70 2.53
N SER A 261 -9.86 4.81 3.23
CA SER A 261 -8.94 5.44 4.19
C SER A 261 -9.23 5.00 5.65
N PRO A 262 -8.28 4.97 6.59
CA PRO A 262 -8.56 4.75 8.00
C PRO A 262 -9.21 5.95 8.71
N ASP A 263 -9.50 7.02 7.99
CA ASP A 263 -9.81 8.33 8.56
C ASP A 263 -11.22 8.46 9.15
N LEU A 264 -12.10 7.47 8.95
CA LEU A 264 -13.43 7.39 9.57
C LEU A 264 -13.49 6.47 10.81
N ILE A 265 -12.37 6.06 11.37
CA ILE A 265 -12.38 5.05 12.47
C ILE A 265 -13.17 5.50 13.71
N ARG A 266 -13.13 6.77 14.08
CA ARG A 266 -13.87 7.26 15.26
C ARG A 266 -15.36 7.32 15.01
N GLU A 267 -15.72 7.71 13.81
CA GLU A 267 -17.10 7.77 13.35
C GLU A 267 -17.69 6.35 13.22
N ALA A 268 -16.93 5.41 12.63
CA ALA A 268 -17.32 4.00 12.56
C ALA A 268 -17.53 3.38 13.95
N ALA A 269 -16.65 3.67 14.90
CA ALA A 269 -16.80 3.23 16.29
C ALA A 269 -18.06 3.78 16.96
N GLY A 270 -18.46 4.99 16.59
CA GLY A 270 -19.72 5.59 17.06
C GLY A 270 -20.98 4.92 16.49
N HIS A 271 -20.88 4.23 15.37
CA HIS A 271 -21.96 3.49 14.70
C HIS A 271 -21.93 1.96 14.95
N GLN A 272 -21.12 1.49 15.89
CA GLN A 272 -21.03 0.06 16.26
C GLN A 272 -20.63 -0.87 15.10
N VAL A 273 -19.74 -0.41 14.23
CA VAL A 273 -19.13 -1.25 13.20
C VAL A 273 -18.17 -2.24 13.87
N ASP A 274 -18.28 -3.55 13.55
CA ASP A 274 -17.44 -4.58 14.17
C ASP A 274 -16.06 -4.61 13.57
N LEU A 275 -15.98 -4.63 12.23
CA LEU A 275 -14.74 -4.69 11.48
C LEU A 275 -14.70 -3.59 10.43
N TYR A 276 -13.61 -2.85 10.40
CA TYR A 276 -13.36 -1.81 9.41
C TYR A 276 -12.10 -2.16 8.61
N LEU A 277 -12.23 -2.31 7.30
CA LEU A 277 -11.16 -2.64 6.38
C LEU A 277 -10.77 -1.42 5.54
N ALA A 278 -9.51 -0.98 5.70
CA ALA A 278 -8.97 0.19 5.03
C ALA A 278 -7.62 -0.09 4.32
N GLY A 279 -7.26 0.78 3.38
CA GLY A 279 -5.96 0.86 2.71
C GLY A 279 -5.39 2.27 2.79
N HIS A 280 -5.12 2.90 1.63
CA HIS A 280 -4.76 4.31 1.41
C HIS A 280 -3.38 4.75 1.91
N THR A 281 -2.93 4.24 3.03
CA THR A 281 -1.69 4.68 3.67
C THR A 281 -0.45 4.06 3.05
N HIS A 282 -0.61 2.95 2.33
CA HIS A 282 0.47 2.09 1.82
C HIS A 282 1.48 1.65 2.89
N GLY A 283 1.11 1.72 4.19
CA GLY A 283 2.05 1.59 5.28
C GLY A 283 3.16 2.65 5.27
N GLY A 284 2.99 3.73 4.46
CA GLY A 284 3.97 4.78 4.21
C GLY A 284 4.92 4.51 3.06
N GLN A 285 4.82 3.39 2.35
CA GLN A 285 5.70 2.93 1.24
C GLN A 285 7.19 2.86 1.60
N ILE A 286 7.72 3.91 2.23
CA ILE A 286 9.12 4.03 2.68
C ILE A 286 9.14 4.10 4.19
N CYS A 287 9.64 3.05 4.82
CA CYS A 287 9.82 2.96 6.26
C CYS A 287 11.30 3.01 6.63
N LEU A 288 11.62 3.69 7.72
CA LEU A 288 12.97 3.70 8.27
C LEU A 288 13.06 2.73 9.45
N PRO A 289 14.21 2.05 9.63
CA PRO A 289 14.43 1.21 10.79
C PRO A 289 14.18 1.98 12.09
N PHE A 290 13.44 1.39 13.03
CA PHE A 290 13.09 1.96 14.34
C PHE A 290 12.22 3.22 14.32
N TYR A 291 12.02 3.86 13.17
CA TYR A 291 11.18 5.04 13.02
C TYR A 291 9.80 4.72 12.43
N GLY A 292 9.75 3.74 11.52
CA GLY A 292 8.55 3.37 10.76
C GLY A 292 8.32 4.27 9.53
N PRO A 293 7.07 4.45 9.11
CA PRO A 293 6.72 5.23 7.92
C PRO A 293 7.18 6.68 8.02
N VAL A 294 7.77 7.17 6.92
CA VAL A 294 8.24 8.57 6.83
C VAL A 294 7.07 9.52 6.61
N VAL A 295 6.15 9.13 5.71
CA VAL A 295 4.93 9.87 5.39
C VAL A 295 3.78 8.88 5.29
N THR A 296 2.59 9.29 5.68
CA THR A 296 1.33 8.56 5.45
C THR A 296 0.29 9.54 4.92
N SER A 297 -0.67 9.04 4.17
CA SER A 297 -1.76 9.87 3.62
C SER A 297 -2.92 10.08 4.61
N SER A 298 -2.85 9.52 5.82
CA SER A 298 -3.91 9.63 6.82
C SER A 298 -3.81 10.91 7.65
N ARG A 299 -4.97 11.49 8.01
CA ARG A 299 -5.10 12.61 8.97
C ARG A 299 -4.58 12.26 10.37
N TYR A 300 -4.52 10.99 10.69
CA TYR A 300 -3.96 10.49 11.96
C TYR A 300 -2.44 10.28 11.90
N GLY A 301 -1.81 10.63 10.78
CA GLY A 301 -0.38 10.42 10.57
C GLY A 301 -0.02 8.95 10.71
N ARG A 302 0.98 8.62 11.53
CA ARG A 302 1.49 7.26 11.69
C ARG A 302 0.65 6.36 12.60
N ARG A 303 -0.38 6.89 13.27
CA ARG A 303 -1.17 6.12 14.26
C ARG A 303 -1.83 4.90 13.63
N TYR A 304 -2.42 5.06 12.46
CA TYR A 304 -3.10 4.00 11.71
C TYR A 304 -2.44 3.77 10.35
N ALA A 305 -1.11 3.65 10.37
CA ALA A 305 -0.36 3.51 9.11
C ALA A 305 -0.52 2.12 8.48
N SER A 306 -0.54 1.05 9.26
CA SER A 306 -0.81 -0.33 8.81
C SER A 306 -0.95 -1.27 10.00
N GLY A 307 -1.72 -2.35 9.83
CA GLY A 307 -1.92 -3.39 10.84
C GLY A 307 -3.27 -3.31 11.53
N LEU A 308 -3.39 -4.02 12.64
CA LEU A 308 -4.61 -4.19 13.41
C LEU A 308 -4.67 -3.17 14.56
N PHE A 309 -5.83 -2.51 14.72
CA PHE A 309 -6.09 -1.53 15.77
C PHE A 309 -7.48 -1.75 16.35
N GLN A 310 -7.70 -1.24 17.57
CA GLN A 310 -8.99 -1.22 18.25
C GLN A 310 -9.34 0.23 18.62
N GLU A 311 -10.54 0.67 18.24
CA GLU A 311 -11.07 1.97 18.67
C GLU A 311 -12.53 1.76 19.13
N GLY A 312 -12.77 1.90 20.44
CA GLY A 312 -14.06 1.50 21.01
C GLY A 312 -14.36 0.02 20.78
N GLY A 313 -15.55 -0.27 20.26
CA GLY A 313 -15.97 -1.62 19.85
C GLY A 313 -15.48 -2.05 18.46
N THR A 314 -14.94 -1.15 17.68
CA THR A 314 -14.56 -1.41 16.27
C THR A 314 -13.12 -1.90 16.13
N THR A 315 -12.94 -3.02 15.46
CA THR A 315 -11.64 -3.52 15.01
C THR A 315 -11.32 -2.91 13.64
N LEU A 316 -10.22 -2.16 13.53
CA LEU A 316 -9.72 -1.60 12.27
C LEU A 316 -8.53 -2.40 11.78
N PHE A 317 -8.57 -2.84 10.53
CA PHE A 317 -7.36 -3.30 9.84
C PHE A 317 -7.02 -2.35 8.68
N VAL A 318 -5.77 -1.86 8.68
CA VAL A 318 -5.23 -1.00 7.61
C VAL A 318 -4.19 -1.78 6.83
N SER A 319 -4.51 -2.10 5.59
CA SER A 319 -3.60 -2.80 4.68
C SER A 319 -2.51 -1.87 4.15
N ARG A 320 -1.32 -2.44 3.96
CA ARG A 320 -0.22 -1.74 3.24
C ARG A 320 -0.46 -1.70 1.73
N GLY A 321 -1.49 -2.39 1.23
CA GLY A 321 -1.81 -2.45 -0.17
C GLY A 321 -0.76 -3.14 -1.04
N LEU A 322 -1.08 -3.34 -2.31
CA LEU A 322 -0.23 -4.05 -3.28
C LEU A 322 0.64 -3.12 -4.12
N GLY A 323 0.05 -2.04 -4.60
CA GLY A 323 0.73 -1.09 -5.47
C GLY A 323 1.53 -0.04 -4.74
N PHE A 324 1.81 1.01 -5.44
CA PHE A 324 2.45 2.20 -4.88
C PHE A 324 2.05 3.42 -5.71
N GLU A 325 1.81 4.53 -5.02
CA GLU A 325 1.49 5.80 -5.66
C GLU A 325 2.69 6.75 -5.58
N GLY A 326 2.79 7.66 -6.55
CA GLY A 326 3.97 8.49 -6.72
C GLY A 326 3.72 9.98 -6.90
N LEU A 327 2.60 10.54 -6.44
CA LEU A 327 2.41 11.99 -6.40
C LEU A 327 3.38 12.63 -5.39
N GLY A 328 4.63 12.85 -5.80
CA GLY A 328 5.67 13.42 -4.95
C GLY A 328 6.42 12.42 -4.06
N ALA A 329 6.02 11.15 -4.01
CA ALA A 329 6.77 10.06 -3.39
C ALA A 329 7.51 9.24 -4.45
N PRO A 330 8.65 8.62 -4.12
CA PRO A 330 9.26 7.64 -5.00
C PRO A 330 8.31 6.43 -5.17
N ARG A 331 8.12 5.97 -6.39
CA ARG A 331 7.40 4.72 -6.69
C ARG A 331 8.27 3.53 -6.33
N ALA A 332 8.43 3.32 -5.04
CA ALA A 332 9.30 2.33 -4.43
C ALA A 332 8.71 1.85 -3.13
N ARG A 333 9.10 0.66 -2.69
CA ARG A 333 8.83 0.19 -1.32
C ARG A 333 10.14 -0.09 -0.63
N PHE A 334 10.24 0.34 0.61
CA PHE A 334 11.42 0.09 1.44
C PHE A 334 11.03 -0.20 2.88
N LEU A 335 11.30 -1.42 3.34
CA LEU A 335 10.88 -1.96 4.63
C LEU A 335 9.35 -1.86 4.86
N CYS A 336 8.60 -1.96 3.77
CA CYS A 336 7.15 -1.83 3.73
C CYS A 336 6.60 -2.67 2.55
N ARG A 337 6.68 -4.00 2.67
CA ARG A 337 6.30 -4.95 1.62
C ARG A 337 4.83 -4.81 1.25
N PRO A 338 4.47 -4.99 -0.03
CA PRO A 338 3.08 -5.13 -0.43
C PRO A 338 2.45 -6.33 0.27
N GLU A 339 1.14 -6.26 0.53
CA GLU A 339 0.44 -7.36 1.18
C GLU A 339 -0.96 -7.62 0.64
N ILE A 340 -1.39 -8.87 0.75
CA ILE A 340 -2.79 -9.28 0.80
C ILE A 340 -3.12 -9.73 2.22
N VAL A 341 -4.38 -9.56 2.64
CA VAL A 341 -4.79 -9.86 4.01
C VAL A 341 -5.84 -10.95 3.99
N SER A 342 -5.61 -12.01 4.77
CA SER A 342 -6.56 -13.09 5.00
C SER A 342 -7.10 -12.98 6.42
N LEU A 343 -8.39 -12.69 6.54
CA LEU A 343 -9.09 -12.58 7.81
C LEU A 343 -9.96 -13.82 8.00
N GLU A 344 -9.76 -14.53 9.10
CA GLU A 344 -10.62 -15.62 9.55
C GLU A 344 -11.51 -15.11 10.66
N LEU A 345 -12.81 -14.98 10.40
CA LEU A 345 -13.80 -14.37 11.26
C LEU A 345 -14.65 -15.46 11.91
N ALA A 346 -14.68 -15.52 13.22
CA ALA A 346 -15.41 -16.53 14.00
C ALA A 346 -16.24 -15.88 15.11
N GLY A 347 -17.23 -16.59 15.61
CA GLY A 347 -17.95 -16.19 16.82
C GLY A 347 -17.12 -16.44 18.07
N THR A 348 -17.31 -15.59 19.11
CA THR A 348 -16.71 -15.83 20.43
C THR A 348 -17.38 -17.05 21.07
N GLY A 349 -16.62 -18.12 21.32
CA GLY A 349 -17.08 -19.20 22.19
C GLY A 349 -17.17 -18.69 23.64
N GLN A 350 -18.36 -18.73 24.25
CA GLN A 350 -18.53 -18.45 25.68
C GLN A 350 -17.79 -19.47 26.54
#